data_c02df3b4e6a6450f08d9342f3bb0998b
#
_entry.id   c02df3b4e6a6450f08d9342f3bb0998b
#
_cell.length_a   1.000
_cell.length_b   1.000
_cell.length_c   1.000
_cell.angle_alpha   90.00
_cell.angle_beta   90.00
_cell.angle_gamma   90.00
#
_symmetry.space_group_name_H-M   'P 1'
#
loop_
_entity.id
_entity.type
_entity.pdbx_description
1 polymer ?
#
loop_
_entity_poly.entity_id
_entity_poly.type
_entity_poly.pdbx_seq_one_letter_code
_entity_poly.pdbx_strand_id
1 'polypeptide(L)'
;ALRVDNGKAAFVVARRTNVNLLASPFLSWSWHVEPHGGTAHPVGLVVGFHGGDPESRSWGGQAYAWLGRDLPPNDRMISLVWGESALRRGAIDPPSKAGRDARYTQRGGIENTRTWWLETVDISEIYARIWPADDLAAARVMFVGISTAGTGAEGAAFISGILISR
;
A
#
# COMPACT_ATOMS: atom_id res chain seq x y z
N ALA A 1 -0.04 -19.04 3.44
CA ALA A 1 0.66 -17.84 2.94
C ALA A 1 0.80 -17.88 1.42
N LEU A 2 0.70 -16.72 0.81
CA LEU A 2 0.93 -16.54 -0.62
C LEU A 2 2.41 -16.16 -0.84
N ARG A 3 3.12 -16.92 -1.66
CA ARG A 3 4.46 -16.55 -2.12
C ARG A 3 4.34 -15.61 -3.31
N VAL A 4 5.09 -14.53 -3.28
CA VAL A 4 5.13 -13.50 -4.32
C VAL A 4 6.58 -13.29 -4.72
N ASP A 5 6.87 -13.57 -5.98
CA ASP A 5 8.20 -13.37 -6.57
C ASP A 5 8.16 -12.11 -7.45
N ASN A 6 9.16 -11.24 -7.30
CA ASN A 6 9.32 -10.10 -8.18
C ASN A 6 9.88 -10.56 -9.53
N GLY A 7 9.16 -10.22 -10.58
CA GLY A 7 9.59 -10.52 -11.96
C GLY A 7 10.01 -9.25 -12.72
N LYS A 8 10.05 -9.35 -14.05
CA LYS A 8 10.33 -8.21 -14.93
C LYS A 8 9.13 -7.29 -15.14
N ALA A 9 7.92 -7.78 -14.90
CA ALA A 9 6.68 -7.01 -15.03
C ALA A 9 6.13 -6.62 -13.66
N ALA A 10 5.80 -5.34 -13.48
CA ALA A 10 5.05 -4.90 -12.33
C ALA A 10 3.62 -5.42 -12.39
N PHE A 11 3.08 -5.83 -11.25
CA PHE A 11 1.68 -6.22 -11.15
C PHE A 11 1.09 -5.87 -9.78
N VAL A 12 -0.23 -5.83 -9.74
CA VAL A 12 -1.01 -5.75 -8.50
C VAL A 12 -2.07 -6.84 -8.54
N VAL A 13 -2.14 -7.63 -7.47
CA VAL A 13 -3.25 -8.54 -7.20
C VAL A 13 -4.04 -7.98 -6.04
N ALA A 14 -5.27 -7.54 -6.29
CA ALA A 14 -6.06 -6.82 -5.31
C ALA A 14 -7.41 -7.52 -5.04
N ARG A 15 -7.82 -7.45 -3.78
CA ARG A 15 -9.18 -7.77 -3.35
C ARG A 15 -9.98 -6.48 -3.25
N ARG A 16 -11.10 -6.44 -3.94
CA ARG A 16 -12.07 -5.34 -3.83
C ARG A 16 -12.68 -5.31 -2.43
N THR A 17 -12.79 -4.11 -1.90
CA THR A 17 -13.52 -3.82 -0.66
C THR A 17 -14.59 -2.77 -0.96
N ASN A 18 -14.97 -1.98 -0.09
CA ASN A 18 -15.78 -0.77 -0.16
C ASN A 18 -16.22 -0.43 1.26
N VAL A 19 -15.26 -0.26 2.13
CA VAL A 19 -15.50 0.05 3.54
C VAL A 19 -15.17 1.50 3.85
N ASN A 20 -15.93 2.12 4.73
CA ASN A 20 -15.60 3.47 5.19
C ASN A 20 -14.29 3.43 5.98
N LEU A 21 -13.39 4.36 5.68
CA LEU A 21 -12.04 4.39 6.25
C LEU A 21 -12.06 4.56 7.78
N LEU A 22 -12.90 5.43 8.32
CA LEU A 22 -13.01 5.65 9.76
C LEU A 22 -13.72 4.49 10.49
N ALA A 23 -14.60 3.77 9.81
CA ALA A 23 -15.29 2.63 10.40
C ALA A 23 -14.41 1.37 10.45
N SER A 24 -13.37 1.28 9.63
CA SER A 24 -12.45 0.16 9.58
C SER A 24 -11.03 0.66 9.28
N PRO A 25 -10.40 1.34 10.26
CA PRO A 25 -9.14 2.05 10.04
C PRO A 25 -7.91 1.15 10.11
N PHE A 26 -8.03 -0.07 10.65
CA PHE A 26 -6.86 -0.92 10.86
C PHE A 26 -6.68 -1.93 9.73
N LEU A 27 -5.45 -1.99 9.20
CA LEU A 27 -5.00 -3.02 8.28
C LEU A 27 -3.94 -3.87 8.97
N SER A 28 -4.16 -5.18 9.01
CA SER A 28 -3.24 -6.16 9.58
C SER A 28 -2.84 -7.19 8.55
N TRP A 29 -1.61 -7.67 8.61
CA TRP A 29 -1.09 -8.78 7.79
C TRP A 29 0.14 -9.38 8.44
N SER A 30 0.54 -10.55 7.96
CA SER A 30 1.84 -11.12 8.26
C SER A 30 2.66 -11.24 6.99
N TRP A 31 3.94 -10.96 7.08
CA TRP A 31 4.88 -11.18 5.99
C TRP A 31 6.21 -11.77 6.46
N HIS A 32 6.82 -12.50 5.56
CA HIS A 32 8.18 -12.99 5.64
C HIS A 32 8.87 -12.56 4.35
N VAL A 33 9.91 -11.78 4.48
CA VAL A 33 10.63 -11.18 3.35
C VAL A 33 11.99 -11.86 3.20
N GLU A 34 12.29 -12.32 1.99
CA GLU A 34 13.62 -12.86 1.69
C GLU A 34 14.64 -11.73 1.52
N PRO A 35 15.93 -12.00 1.77
CA PRO A 35 17.00 -11.03 1.51
C PRO A 35 16.98 -10.53 0.07
N HIS A 36 17.28 -9.25 -0.09
CA HIS A 36 17.29 -8.56 -1.37
C HIS A 36 18.44 -7.55 -1.43
N GLY A 37 18.71 -6.96 -2.56
CA GLY A 37 19.93 -6.22 -2.88
C GLY A 37 20.14 -4.85 -2.21
N GLY A 38 19.75 -4.66 -0.96
CA GLY A 38 20.08 -3.46 -0.17
C GLY A 38 19.24 -2.21 -0.44
N THR A 39 18.30 -2.27 -1.37
CA THR A 39 17.28 -1.24 -1.64
C THR A 39 15.96 -1.61 -0.98
N ALA A 40 14.91 -0.80 -1.17
CA ALA A 40 13.56 -1.20 -0.76
C ALA A 40 13.16 -2.52 -1.44
N HIS A 41 12.49 -3.42 -0.70
CA HIS A 41 12.03 -4.69 -1.26
C HIS A 41 11.00 -4.45 -2.37
N PRO A 42 11.09 -5.17 -3.50
CA PRO A 42 10.20 -4.93 -4.64
C PRO A 42 8.74 -5.36 -4.42
N VAL A 43 8.49 -6.20 -3.40
CA VAL A 43 7.13 -6.65 -3.04
C VAL A 43 6.64 -5.84 -1.85
N GLY A 44 5.40 -5.37 -1.92
CA GLY A 44 4.73 -4.63 -0.86
C GLY A 44 3.21 -4.80 -0.91
N LEU A 45 2.52 -4.16 0.02
CA LEU A 45 1.07 -4.04 -0.03
C LEU A 45 0.68 -2.69 -0.63
N VAL A 46 -0.52 -2.64 -1.20
CA VAL A 46 -1.11 -1.41 -1.73
C VAL A 46 -2.55 -1.29 -1.28
N VAL A 47 -2.93 -0.08 -0.89
CA VAL A 47 -4.30 0.26 -0.47
C VAL A 47 -4.80 1.39 -1.35
N GLY A 48 -5.92 1.19 -2.02
CA GLY A 48 -6.58 2.21 -2.83
C GLY A 48 -7.77 2.81 -2.11
N PHE A 49 -7.89 4.14 -2.17
CA PHE A 49 -8.95 4.91 -1.53
C PHE A 49 -9.71 5.73 -2.55
N HIS A 50 -10.97 6.06 -2.22
CA HIS A 50 -11.80 6.92 -3.06
C HIS A 50 -12.75 7.76 -2.21
N GLY A 51 -13.05 8.96 -2.70
CA GLY A 51 -14.07 9.85 -2.15
C GLY A 51 -13.58 10.86 -1.13
N GLY A 52 -12.32 10.77 -0.67
CA GLY A 52 -11.72 11.74 0.24
C GLY A 52 -11.23 13.01 -0.46
N ASP A 53 -10.72 12.87 -1.68
CA ASP A 53 -10.20 13.99 -2.47
C ASP A 53 -11.33 14.92 -2.92
N PRO A 54 -11.37 16.18 -2.45
CA PRO A 54 -12.41 17.12 -2.83
C PRO A 54 -12.40 17.43 -4.34
N GLU A 55 -11.25 17.34 -5.00
CA GLU A 55 -11.14 17.61 -6.44
C GLU A 55 -11.67 16.44 -7.28
N SER A 56 -11.53 15.20 -6.83
CA SER A 56 -12.00 14.03 -7.59
C SER A 56 -13.53 14.00 -7.72
N ARG A 57 -14.24 14.64 -6.81
CA ARG A 57 -15.72 14.78 -6.87
C ARG A 57 -16.18 15.67 -8.01
N SER A 58 -15.36 16.63 -8.43
CA SER A 58 -15.69 17.59 -9.51
C SER A 58 -15.47 17.02 -10.92
N TRP A 59 -14.69 15.97 -11.06
CA TRP A 59 -14.25 15.42 -12.36
C TRP A 59 -14.97 14.13 -12.77
N GLY A 60 -16.14 13.83 -12.21
CA GLY A 60 -16.98 12.71 -12.65
C GLY A 60 -16.35 11.32 -12.43
N GLY A 61 -15.46 11.19 -11.46
CA GLY A 61 -14.97 9.87 -11.00
C GLY A 61 -14.08 9.12 -11.99
N GLN A 62 -13.37 9.78 -12.86
CA GLN A 62 -12.34 9.12 -13.67
C GLN A 62 -11.16 8.71 -12.77
N ALA A 63 -11.25 7.50 -12.26
CA ALA A 63 -10.15 6.83 -11.61
C ALA A 63 -9.05 6.57 -12.64
N TYR A 64 -7.86 7.11 -12.38
CA TYR A 64 -6.69 6.79 -13.19
C TYR A 64 -6.12 5.46 -12.72
N ALA A 65 -6.48 4.40 -13.41
CA ALA A 65 -5.84 3.09 -13.28
C ALA A 65 -4.55 3.08 -14.10
N TRP A 66 -3.44 3.55 -13.56
CA TRP A 66 -2.16 3.41 -14.24
C TRP A 66 -1.52 2.02 -14.03
N LEU A 67 -2.04 1.22 -13.09
CA LEU A 67 -1.62 -0.16 -12.83
C LEU A 67 -2.56 -1.23 -13.44
N GLY A 68 -3.46 -0.84 -14.33
CA GLY A 68 -4.36 -1.78 -15.00
C GLY A 68 -5.83 -1.33 -14.94
N ARG A 69 -6.57 -1.60 -16.01
CA ARG A 69 -7.97 -1.20 -16.18
C ARG A 69 -8.94 -1.91 -15.22
N ASP A 70 -8.43 -2.87 -14.43
CA ASP A 70 -9.25 -3.76 -13.60
C ASP A 70 -9.26 -3.42 -12.10
N LEU A 71 -8.48 -2.42 -11.67
CA LEU A 71 -8.53 -1.96 -10.27
C LEU A 71 -9.81 -1.15 -10.02
N PRO A 72 -10.39 -1.26 -8.82
CA PRO A 72 -11.51 -0.41 -8.42
C PRO A 72 -11.16 1.09 -8.52
N PRO A 73 -12.17 1.96 -8.75
CA PRO A 73 -11.98 3.40 -8.75
C PRO A 73 -11.23 3.86 -7.50
N ASN A 74 -10.18 4.66 -7.68
CA ASN A 74 -9.40 5.21 -6.58
C ASN A 74 -8.85 6.59 -6.98
N ASP A 75 -8.78 7.49 -6.02
CA ASP A 75 -8.22 8.84 -6.17
C ASP A 75 -6.93 9.02 -5.35
N ARG A 76 -6.72 8.15 -4.36
CA ARG A 76 -5.52 8.08 -3.51
C ARG A 76 -5.03 6.65 -3.39
N MET A 77 -3.73 6.46 -3.25
CA MET A 77 -3.13 5.14 -3.05
C MET A 77 -1.95 5.22 -2.09
N ILE A 78 -1.86 4.27 -1.18
CA ILE A 78 -0.73 4.13 -0.25
C ILE A 78 -0.07 2.77 -0.50
N SER A 79 1.22 2.78 -0.78
CA SER A 79 2.05 1.59 -0.83
C SER A 79 2.74 1.39 0.52
N LEU A 80 2.48 0.26 1.17
CA LEU A 80 3.12 -0.17 2.40
C LEU A 80 4.31 -1.04 2.04
N VAL A 81 5.52 -0.55 2.31
CA VAL A 81 6.74 -1.15 1.78
C VAL A 81 7.70 -1.61 2.87
N TRP A 82 8.57 -2.54 2.49
CA TRP A 82 9.77 -2.89 3.25
C TRP A 82 10.92 -2.02 2.75
N GLY A 83 11.38 -1.11 3.59
CA GLY A 83 12.43 -0.16 3.26
C GLY A 83 13.85 -0.76 3.32
N GLU A 84 14.81 -0.01 2.84
CA GLU A 84 16.22 -0.36 2.84
C GLU A 84 16.82 -0.49 4.26
N SER A 85 16.26 0.23 5.24
CA SER A 85 16.76 0.30 6.62
C SER A 85 15.61 0.22 7.62
N ALA A 86 15.85 -0.44 8.74
CA ALA A 86 14.95 -0.49 9.88
C ALA A 86 14.64 0.91 10.46
N LEU A 87 15.57 1.84 10.33
CA LEU A 87 15.44 3.21 10.84
C LEU A 87 14.41 4.03 10.04
N ARG A 88 14.01 3.56 8.86
CA ARG A 88 12.98 4.22 8.05
C ARG A 88 11.55 3.84 8.43
N ARG A 89 11.37 2.99 9.41
CA ARG A 89 10.02 2.60 9.86
C ARG A 89 9.18 3.83 10.21
N GLY A 90 7.97 3.92 9.64
CA GLY A 90 7.08 5.06 9.82
C GLY A 90 7.34 6.25 8.89
N ALA A 91 8.39 6.18 8.05
CA ALA A 91 8.66 7.23 7.08
C ALA A 91 7.60 7.25 5.98
N ILE A 92 7.18 8.46 5.62
CA ILE A 92 6.30 8.72 4.50
C ILE A 92 7.12 9.38 3.40
N ASP A 93 7.13 8.77 2.22
CA ASP A 93 7.57 9.43 1.00
C ASP A 93 6.30 10.04 0.38
N PRO A 94 6.21 11.38 0.35
CA PRO A 94 4.99 12.06 -0.06
C PRO A 94 4.67 11.77 -1.52
N PRO A 95 3.40 11.96 -1.91
CA PRO A 95 3.01 11.76 -3.30
C PRO A 95 3.78 12.70 -4.22
N SER A 96 4.02 12.23 -5.45
CA SER A 96 4.55 13.05 -6.53
C SER A 96 3.64 14.28 -6.77
N LYS A 97 4.06 15.22 -7.62
CA LYS A 97 3.27 16.41 -7.97
C LYS A 97 1.83 16.11 -8.45
N ALA A 98 1.56 14.90 -8.89
CA ALA A 98 0.21 14.43 -9.21
C ALA A 98 -0.66 14.10 -7.98
N GLY A 99 -0.07 14.06 -6.78
CA GLY A 99 -0.79 14.06 -5.50
C GLY A 99 -1.49 12.75 -5.10
N ARG A 100 -1.33 11.65 -5.84
CA ARG A 100 -2.19 10.45 -5.69
C ARG A 100 -1.57 9.32 -4.92
N ASP A 101 -0.29 9.04 -5.16
CA ASP A 101 0.39 7.84 -4.69
C ASP A 101 1.46 8.21 -3.68
N ALA A 102 1.38 7.65 -2.50
CA ALA A 102 2.36 7.81 -1.45
C ALA A 102 2.94 6.45 -1.02
N ARG A 103 4.11 6.48 -0.40
CA ARG A 103 4.72 5.29 0.17
C ARG A 103 4.87 5.48 1.68
N TYR A 104 4.56 4.43 2.40
CA TYR A 104 4.77 4.33 3.84
C TYR A 104 5.69 3.15 4.13
N THR A 105 6.81 3.41 4.77
CA THR A 105 7.74 2.36 5.16
C THR A 105 7.24 1.69 6.44
N GLN A 106 6.70 0.50 6.28
CA GLN A 106 6.17 -0.26 7.42
C GLN A 106 7.29 -0.92 8.21
N ARG A 107 8.27 -1.49 7.52
CA ARG A 107 9.44 -2.15 8.09
C ARG A 107 10.61 -2.03 7.11
N GLY A 108 11.78 -2.39 7.51
CA GLY A 108 12.94 -2.39 6.62
C GLY A 108 14.16 -3.06 7.26
N GLY A 109 15.24 -3.05 6.50
CA GLY A 109 16.52 -3.59 6.90
C GLY A 109 16.66 -5.08 6.58
N ILE A 110 17.88 -5.45 6.18
CA ILE A 110 18.23 -6.84 5.85
C ILE A 110 18.25 -7.74 7.08
N GLU A 111 18.54 -7.15 8.24
CA GLU A 111 18.57 -7.82 9.54
C GLU A 111 17.21 -8.35 9.98
N ASN A 112 16.14 -7.78 9.46
CA ASN A 112 14.76 -8.17 9.75
C ASN A 112 14.20 -9.19 8.75
N THR A 113 14.94 -9.56 7.72
CA THR A 113 14.53 -10.58 6.73
C THR A 113 14.57 -11.99 7.32
N ARG A 114 14.00 -12.97 6.62
CA ARG A 114 13.92 -14.39 7.05
C ARG A 114 13.18 -14.62 8.35
N THR A 115 12.34 -13.67 8.75
CA THR A 115 11.50 -13.76 9.96
C THR A 115 10.07 -13.36 9.61
N TRP A 116 9.10 -14.03 10.18
CA TRP A 116 7.70 -13.64 10.10
C TRP A 116 7.41 -12.44 11.00
N TRP A 117 6.82 -11.41 10.44
CA TRP A 117 6.35 -10.24 11.15
C TRP A 117 4.85 -10.07 10.99
N LEU A 118 4.15 -9.95 12.11
CA LEU A 118 2.78 -9.49 12.16
C LEU A 118 2.79 -7.97 12.20
N GLU A 119 2.08 -7.34 11.29
CA GLU A 119 1.94 -5.90 11.21
C GLU A 119 0.49 -5.49 11.42
N THR A 120 0.31 -4.34 12.03
CA THR A 120 -0.97 -3.64 12.12
C THR A 120 -0.69 -2.15 12.00
N VAL A 121 -1.45 -1.48 11.15
CA VAL A 121 -1.35 -0.02 10.94
C VAL A 121 -2.73 0.61 10.96
N ASP A 122 -2.80 1.82 11.48
CA ASP A 122 -3.96 2.69 11.29
C ASP A 122 -3.82 3.42 9.96
N ILE A 123 -4.51 2.90 8.93
CA ILE A 123 -4.46 3.50 7.58
C ILE A 123 -5.20 4.82 7.51
N SER A 124 -6.10 5.11 8.45
CA SER A 124 -6.78 6.42 8.53
C SER A 124 -5.83 7.51 9.02
N GLU A 125 -4.98 7.20 10.01
CA GLU A 125 -3.94 8.11 10.49
C GLU A 125 -2.90 8.39 9.39
N ILE A 126 -2.42 7.34 8.71
CA ILE A 126 -1.47 7.50 7.61
C ILE A 126 -2.07 8.36 6.50
N TYR A 127 -3.32 8.07 6.10
CA TYR A 127 -4.04 8.84 5.09
C TYR A 127 -4.13 10.33 5.46
N ALA A 128 -4.58 10.64 6.68
CA ALA A 128 -4.73 12.02 7.16
C ALA A 128 -3.40 12.78 7.21
N ARG A 129 -2.30 12.10 7.52
CA ARG A 129 -0.96 12.70 7.51
C ARG A 129 -0.47 13.03 6.10
N ILE A 130 -0.85 12.23 5.10
CA ILE A 130 -0.45 12.43 3.71
C ILE A 130 -1.32 13.48 3.03
N TRP A 131 -2.63 13.42 3.24
CA TRP A 131 -3.62 14.32 2.61
C TRP A 131 -4.49 15.03 3.66
N PRO A 132 -3.93 15.99 4.40
CA PRO A 132 -4.65 16.64 5.51
C PRO A 132 -5.83 17.52 5.06
N ALA A 133 -5.92 17.84 3.77
CA ALA A 133 -7.03 18.61 3.19
C ALA A 133 -8.19 17.75 2.69
N ASP A 134 -8.00 16.42 2.65
CA ASP A 134 -9.03 15.50 2.19
C ASP A 134 -10.13 15.30 3.23
N ASP A 135 -11.33 14.96 2.76
CA ASP A 135 -12.48 14.59 3.62
C ASP A 135 -12.33 13.13 4.07
N LEU A 136 -11.72 12.94 5.24
CA LEU A 136 -11.48 11.62 5.80
C LEU A 136 -12.77 10.83 6.06
N ALA A 137 -13.87 11.52 6.40
CA ALA A 137 -15.15 10.88 6.67
C ALA A 137 -15.81 10.33 5.40
N ALA A 138 -15.54 10.96 4.25
CA ALA A 138 -16.01 10.49 2.95
C ALA A 138 -15.10 9.44 2.32
N ALA A 139 -13.86 9.31 2.80
CA ALA A 139 -12.89 8.37 2.24
C ALA A 139 -13.30 6.91 2.48
N ARG A 140 -13.18 6.09 1.46
CA ARG A 140 -13.47 4.65 1.48
C ARG A 140 -12.27 3.86 1.00
N VAL A 141 -12.00 2.73 1.64
CA VAL A 141 -11.03 1.75 1.15
C VAL A 141 -11.68 0.93 0.05
N MET A 142 -11.19 1.06 -1.17
CA MET A 142 -11.75 0.43 -2.36
C MET A 142 -11.12 -0.92 -2.66
N PHE A 143 -9.85 -1.09 -2.30
CA PHE A 143 -9.15 -2.36 -2.41
C PHE A 143 -7.92 -2.41 -1.51
N VAL A 144 -7.51 -3.61 -1.19
CA VAL A 144 -6.18 -3.93 -0.65
C VAL A 144 -5.56 -4.99 -1.54
N GLY A 145 -4.31 -4.81 -1.87
CA GLY A 145 -3.60 -5.71 -2.78
C GLY A 145 -2.14 -5.91 -2.40
N ILE A 146 -1.52 -6.83 -3.13
CA ILE A 146 -0.09 -7.09 -3.11
C ILE A 146 0.45 -6.58 -4.44
N SER A 147 1.55 -5.84 -4.39
CA SER A 147 2.19 -5.24 -5.56
C SER A 147 3.63 -5.69 -5.70
N THR A 148 4.11 -5.73 -6.94
CA THR A 148 5.54 -5.90 -7.26
C THR A 148 6.01 -4.73 -8.11
N ALA A 149 7.29 -4.37 -7.94
CA ALA A 149 7.88 -3.26 -8.68
C ALA A 149 8.25 -3.63 -10.14
N GLY A 150 8.34 -4.92 -10.48
CA GLY A 150 8.68 -5.36 -11.82
C GLY A 150 10.10 -5.00 -12.25
N THR A 151 11.02 -4.85 -11.32
CA THR A 151 12.39 -4.40 -11.60
C THR A 151 13.31 -5.51 -12.13
N GLY A 152 12.85 -6.76 -12.11
CA GLY A 152 13.68 -7.93 -12.40
C GLY A 152 14.74 -8.23 -11.33
N ALA A 153 14.82 -7.41 -10.28
CA ALA A 153 15.69 -7.69 -9.13
C ALA A 153 15.15 -8.90 -8.36
N GLU A 154 16.05 -9.71 -7.83
CA GLU A 154 15.65 -10.81 -6.95
C GLU A 154 14.92 -10.27 -5.71
N GLY A 155 13.84 -10.92 -5.33
CA GLY A 155 13.07 -10.57 -4.16
C GLY A 155 11.80 -11.41 -4.10
N ALA A 156 11.67 -12.20 -3.07
CA ALA A 156 10.48 -12.96 -2.77
C ALA A 156 9.96 -12.58 -1.39
N ALA A 157 8.64 -12.57 -1.26
CA ALA A 157 7.98 -12.42 0.02
C ALA A 157 6.85 -13.43 0.16
N PHE A 158 6.58 -13.81 1.40
CA PHE A 158 5.40 -14.58 1.75
C PHE A 158 4.46 -13.67 2.54
N ILE A 159 3.20 -13.62 2.14
CA ILE A 159 2.20 -12.73 2.74
C ILE A 159 0.99 -13.57 3.15
N SER A 160 0.46 -13.29 4.33
CA SER A 160 -0.68 -14.00 4.90
C SER A 160 -1.55 -13.08 5.75
N GLY A 161 -2.80 -13.46 5.96
CA GLY A 161 -3.67 -12.86 6.97
C GLY A 161 -4.03 -11.39 6.72
N ILE A 162 -4.13 -10.94 5.46
CA ILE A 162 -4.53 -9.57 5.18
C ILE A 162 -5.97 -9.35 5.66
N LEU A 163 -6.15 -8.43 6.59
CA LEU A 163 -7.43 -8.14 7.25
C LEU A 163 -7.60 -6.63 7.44
N ILE A 164 -8.78 -6.12 7.05
CA ILE A 164 -9.25 -4.78 7.44
C ILE A 164 -10.19 -4.96 8.62
N SER A 165 -10.02 -4.19 9.68
CA SER A 165 -10.79 -4.30 10.92
C SER A 165 -11.10 -2.94 11.56
N ARG A 166 -12.00 -3.01 12.53
CA ARG A 166 -12.36 -1.90 13.43
C ARG A 166 -11.37 -1.77 14.57
#